data_59906b252ffd0f6af5e1895adf5132b4
#
_entry.id   59906b252ffd0f6af5e1895adf5132b4
#
_cell.length_a   1.000
_cell.length_b   1.000
_cell.length_c   1.000
_cell.angle_alpha   90.00
_cell.angle_beta   90.00
_cell.angle_gamma   90.00
#
_symmetry.space_group_name_H-M   'P 1'
#
loop_
_entity.id
_entity.type
_entity.pdbx_description
1 polymer ?
#
loop_
_entity_poly.entity_id
_entity_poly.type
_entity_poly.pdbx_seq_one_letter_code
_entity_poly.pdbx_strand_id
1 'polypeptide(L)' 'CISSAASDVYKRQPESMSKKELKNLISQLEKQMRQAAADLNFEQAAELRDKMIELKKNLADAEK' A
#
# COMPACT_ATOMS: atom_id res chain seq x y z
N CYS A 1 2.95 17.72 15.00
CA CYS A 1 2.97 16.65 13.98
C CYS A 1 1.86 16.85 12.97
N ILE A 2 0.79 17.40 13.44
CA ILE A 2 -0.35 17.61 12.54
C ILE A 2 -0.03 18.65 11.50
N SER A 3 0.61 19.70 11.92
CA SER A 3 0.96 20.76 10.99
C SER A 3 1.93 20.25 9.94
N SER A 4 2.84 19.38 10.32
CA SER A 4 3.76 18.82 9.35
C SER A 4 3.01 18.02 8.30
N ALA A 5 2.06 17.25 8.73
CA ALA A 5 1.27 16.46 7.79
C ALA A 5 0.55 17.36 6.80
N ALA A 6 0.03 18.46 7.29
CA ALA A 6 -0.67 19.38 6.42
C ALA A 6 0.26 19.93 5.35
N SER A 7 1.46 20.29 5.74
CA SER A 7 2.42 20.80 4.79
C SER A 7 2.75 19.78 3.72
N ASP A 8 2.92 18.55 4.13
CA ASP A 8 3.24 17.49 3.18
C ASP A 8 2.13 17.30 2.18
N VAL A 9 0.91 17.32 2.66
CA VAL A 9 -0.24 17.17 1.78
C VAL A 9 -0.24 18.24 0.71
N TYR A 10 0.15 19.40 1.09
CA TYR A 10 0.18 20.53 0.17
C TYR A 10 1.05 20.26 -1.03
N LYS A 11 2.22 19.73 -0.80
CA LYS A 11 3.19 19.53 -1.87
C LYS A 11 2.89 18.31 -2.69
N ARG A 12 2.13 17.40 -2.14
CA ARG A 12 1.96 16.13 -2.79
C ARG A 12 0.94 16.20 -3.89
N GLN A 13 1.21 15.48 -4.96
CA GLN A 13 0.27 15.38 -6.06
C GLN A 13 -0.82 14.39 -5.70
N PRO A 14 -2.07 14.79 -5.86
CA PRO A 14 -3.15 13.88 -5.46
C PRO A 14 -3.29 12.66 -6.34
N GLU A 15 -2.93 12.74 -7.59
CA GLU A 15 -3.16 11.62 -8.48
C GLU A 15 -2.05 10.62 -8.50
N SER A 16 -0.91 10.92 -7.94
CA SER A 16 0.17 9.95 -7.92
C SER A 16 0.65 9.76 -6.51
N MET A 17 0.74 8.53 -6.12
CA MET A 17 1.20 8.19 -4.78
C MET A 17 2.73 8.14 -4.77
N SER A 18 3.30 8.62 -3.69
CA SER A 18 4.74 8.55 -3.54
C SER A 18 5.15 7.10 -3.28
N LYS A 19 6.42 6.81 -3.56
CA LYS A 19 6.92 5.46 -3.30
C LYS A 19 6.71 5.08 -1.85
N LYS A 20 6.89 6.04 -0.96
CA LYS A 20 6.73 5.77 0.46
C LYS A 20 5.32 5.30 0.77
N GLU A 21 4.33 5.96 0.18
CA GLU A 21 2.96 5.57 0.41
C GLU A 21 2.66 4.21 -0.17
N LEU A 22 3.20 3.94 -1.34
CA LEU A 22 3.01 2.62 -1.94
C LEU A 22 3.60 1.53 -1.05
N LYS A 23 4.78 1.77 -0.52
CA LYS A 23 5.39 0.79 0.35
C LYS A 23 4.57 0.59 1.61
N ASN A 24 4.02 1.67 2.16
CA ASN A 24 3.19 1.55 3.34
C ASN A 24 1.95 0.72 3.05
N LEU A 25 1.30 0.98 1.92
CA LEU A 25 0.12 0.22 1.55
C LEU A 25 0.46 -1.25 1.38
N ILE A 26 1.56 -1.53 0.70
CA ILE A 26 1.97 -2.91 0.49
C ILE A 26 2.18 -3.59 1.83
N SER A 27 2.82 -2.91 2.76
CA SER A 27 3.08 -3.48 4.07
C SER A 27 1.76 -3.76 4.79
N GLN A 28 0.82 -2.84 4.73
CA GLN A 28 -0.48 -3.04 5.37
C GLN A 28 -1.22 -4.21 4.74
N LEU A 29 -1.21 -4.28 3.43
CA LEU A 29 -1.89 -5.38 2.75
C LEU A 29 -1.25 -6.70 3.11
N GLU A 30 0.06 -6.73 3.25
CA GLU A 30 0.73 -7.95 3.63
C GLU A 30 0.31 -8.41 5.02
N LYS A 31 0.21 -7.47 5.95
CA LYS A 31 -0.24 -7.82 7.29
C LYS A 31 -1.65 -8.36 7.27
N GLN A 32 -2.53 -7.70 6.52
CA GLN A 32 -3.90 -8.16 6.43
C GLN A 32 -3.98 -9.53 5.75
N MET A 33 -3.16 -9.72 4.74
CA MET A 33 -3.14 -11.01 4.06
C MET A 33 -2.73 -12.12 5.04
N ARG A 34 -1.71 -11.87 5.83
CA ARG A 34 -1.29 -12.87 6.81
C ARG A 34 -2.37 -13.14 7.84
N GLN A 35 -3.03 -12.08 8.27
CA GLN A 35 -4.11 -12.23 9.23
C GLN A 35 -5.25 -13.06 8.64
N ALA A 36 -5.61 -12.76 7.39
CA ALA A 36 -6.66 -13.53 6.75
C ALA A 36 -6.27 -14.99 6.61
N ALA A 37 -5.02 -15.25 6.27
CA ALA A 37 -4.56 -16.63 6.15
C ALA A 37 -4.60 -17.33 7.50
N ALA A 38 -4.24 -16.62 8.56
CA ALA A 38 -4.30 -17.19 9.90
C ALA A 38 -5.73 -17.54 10.29
N ASP A 39 -6.68 -16.75 9.81
CA ASP A 39 -8.08 -17.01 10.07
C ASP A 39 -8.67 -18.04 9.11
N LEU A 40 -7.85 -18.60 8.25
CA LEU A 40 -8.30 -19.53 7.22
C LEU A 40 -9.25 -18.88 6.23
N ASN A 41 -9.10 -17.59 6.08
CA ASN A 41 -9.91 -16.80 5.16
C ASN A 41 -9.15 -16.66 3.85
N PHE A 42 -9.05 -17.76 3.12
CA PHE A 42 -8.15 -17.80 1.96
C PHE A 42 -8.64 -16.92 0.83
N GLU A 43 -9.94 -16.74 0.71
CA GLU A 43 -10.47 -15.89 -0.34
C GLU A 43 -10.00 -14.45 -0.14
N GLN A 44 -10.13 -13.97 1.07
CA GLN A 44 -9.69 -12.63 1.36
C GLN A 44 -8.18 -12.50 1.24
N ALA A 45 -7.47 -13.50 1.69
CA ALA A 45 -6.02 -13.48 1.58
C ALA A 45 -5.60 -13.38 0.11
N ALA A 46 -6.30 -14.08 -0.77
CA ALA A 46 -5.99 -14.02 -2.19
C ALA A 46 -6.24 -12.64 -2.76
N GLU A 47 -7.34 -12.02 -2.38
CA GLU A 47 -7.65 -10.67 -2.84
C GLU A 47 -6.58 -9.69 -2.38
N LEU A 48 -6.21 -9.78 -1.13
CA LEU A 48 -5.19 -8.89 -0.59
C LEU A 48 -3.86 -9.11 -1.30
N ARG A 49 -3.56 -10.36 -1.60
CA ARG A 49 -2.34 -10.67 -2.31
C ARG A 49 -2.35 -10.05 -3.71
N ASP A 50 -3.48 -10.15 -4.40
CA ASP A 50 -3.57 -9.57 -5.72
C ASP A 50 -3.33 -8.07 -5.69
N LYS A 51 -3.96 -7.40 -4.74
CA LYS A 51 -3.76 -5.97 -4.60
C LYS A 51 -2.30 -5.65 -4.30
N MET A 52 -1.68 -6.45 -3.44
CA MET A 52 -0.29 -6.22 -3.10
C MET A 52 0.59 -6.35 -4.33
N ILE A 53 0.32 -7.33 -5.16
CA ILE A 53 1.11 -7.54 -6.37
C ILE A 53 0.95 -6.34 -7.31
N GLU A 54 -0.26 -5.84 -7.46
CA GLU A 54 -0.48 -4.68 -8.30
C GLU A 54 0.30 -3.48 -7.80
N LEU A 55 0.25 -3.25 -6.51
CA LEU A 55 0.97 -2.13 -5.95
C LEU A 55 2.47 -2.29 -6.13
N LYS A 56 2.96 -3.50 -6.01
CA LYS A 56 4.37 -3.74 -6.23
C LYS A 56 4.77 -3.44 -7.68
N LYS A 57 3.92 -3.78 -8.61
CA LYS A 57 4.19 -3.46 -10.00
C LYS A 57 4.25 -1.95 -10.21
N ASN A 58 3.31 -1.24 -9.62
CA ASN A 58 3.30 0.20 -9.71
C ASN A 58 4.57 0.79 -9.12
N LEU A 59 4.99 0.24 -8.00
CA LEU A 59 6.20 0.73 -7.35
C LEU A 59 7.42 0.49 -8.24
N ALA A 60 7.50 -0.66 -8.84
CA ALA A 60 8.61 -0.96 -9.72
C ALA A 60 8.62 -0.02 -10.92
N ASP A 61 7.45 0.27 -11.47
CA ASP A 61 7.36 1.22 -12.56
C ASP A 61 7.83 2.60 -12.12
N ALA A 62 7.43 3.00 -10.94
CA ALA A 62 7.80 4.32 -10.44
C ALA A 62 9.30 4.42 -10.22
N GLU A 63 9.95 3.32 -9.90
CA GLU A 63 11.37 3.34 -9.64
C GLU A 63 12.20 3.35 -10.91
N LYS A 64 11.61 3.08 -12.03
CA LYS A 64 12.32 3.20 -13.28
C LYS A 64 12.48 4.67 -13.65
#